data_5910061f6139edf6e5418d3e08cacb96
#
_entry.id   5910061f6139edf6e5418d3e08cacb96
#
_cell.length_a   1.000
_cell.length_b   1.000
_cell.length_c   1.000
_cell.angle_alpha   90.00
_cell.angle_beta   90.00
_cell.angle_gamma   90.00
#
_symmetry.space_group_name_H-M   'P 1'
#
loop_
_entity.id
_entity.type
_entity.pdbx_description
1 polymer ?
#
loop_
_entity_poly.entity_id
_entity_poly.type
_entity_poly.pdbx_seq_one_letter_code
_entity_poly.pdbx_strand_id
1 'polypeptide(L)'
;MINHEEMSERKLKILHAIIQNYLETGEPVGSRTISKYTDLNLSSATIRNEMADLEEMGYIIQPHTSAGRIPSDKGYRLYVDMLMEEKEQELNEMQDQMLDKADKMDQLLKQAAKVLATNTNYATMVSTPMNNSNKIKFIQLSMVDEEQEIAVIVLLSLIHISEPT
;
A
#
# COMPACT_ATOMS: atom_id res chain seq x y z
N MET A 1 -9.77 -12.90 -14.00
CA MET A 1 -8.32 -13.22 -14.05
C MET A 1 -7.86 -12.90 -15.46
N ILE A 2 -7.19 -11.78 -15.63
CA ILE A 2 -6.63 -11.36 -16.93
C ILE A 2 -5.28 -12.06 -17.03
N ASN A 3 -5.03 -12.80 -18.13
CA ASN A 3 -3.77 -13.49 -18.36
C ASN A 3 -2.62 -12.46 -18.51
N HIS A 4 -1.95 -12.16 -17.39
CA HIS A 4 -0.71 -11.38 -17.37
C HIS A 4 0.45 -12.09 -18.12
N GLU A 5 0.33 -13.40 -18.40
CA GLU A 5 1.38 -14.22 -19.00
C GLU A 5 1.65 -13.92 -20.50
N GLU A 6 0.74 -13.23 -21.20
CA GLU A 6 0.94 -12.93 -22.64
C GLU A 6 1.58 -11.56 -22.90
N MET A 7 1.75 -10.71 -21.89
CA MET A 7 2.26 -9.36 -22.08
C MET A 7 3.67 -9.20 -21.52
N SER A 8 4.64 -8.93 -22.40
CA SER A 8 6.01 -8.66 -21.96
C SER A 8 6.07 -7.35 -21.15
N GLU A 9 6.99 -7.29 -20.18
CA GLU A 9 7.26 -6.09 -19.37
C GLU A 9 7.47 -4.83 -20.24
N ARG A 10 8.07 -5.01 -21.41
CA ARG A 10 8.26 -3.93 -22.39
C ARG A 10 6.94 -3.39 -22.93
N LYS A 11 6.00 -4.25 -23.29
CA LYS A 11 4.67 -3.85 -23.77
C LYS A 11 3.89 -3.12 -22.69
N LEU A 12 3.97 -3.60 -21.44
CA LEU A 12 3.34 -2.94 -20.29
C LEU A 12 3.89 -1.52 -20.08
N LYS A 13 5.21 -1.34 -20.12
CA LYS A 13 5.84 -0.01 -20.01
C LYS A 13 5.43 0.93 -21.14
N ILE A 14 5.32 0.44 -22.37
CA ILE A 14 4.87 1.24 -23.50
C ILE A 14 3.38 1.61 -23.34
N LEU A 15 2.52 0.66 -22.95
CA LEU A 15 1.11 0.92 -22.69
C LEU A 15 0.92 1.96 -21.60
N HIS A 16 1.65 1.83 -20.49
CA HIS A 16 1.65 2.78 -19.38
C HIS A 16 2.03 4.19 -19.86
N ALA A 17 3.10 4.32 -20.64
CA ALA A 17 3.55 5.60 -21.18
C ALA A 17 2.53 6.21 -22.16
N ILE A 18 1.83 5.39 -22.96
CA ILE A 18 0.75 5.86 -23.84
C ILE A 18 -0.41 6.41 -23.01
N ILE A 19 -0.83 5.68 -21.97
CA ILE A 19 -1.95 6.09 -21.12
C ILE A 19 -1.62 7.38 -20.37
N GLN A 20 -0.47 7.46 -19.74
CA GLN A 20 -0.05 8.66 -19.03
C GLN A 20 0.01 9.89 -19.95
N ASN A 21 0.68 9.76 -21.09
CA ASN A 21 0.79 10.87 -22.01
C ASN A 21 -0.59 11.31 -22.56
N TYR A 22 -1.48 10.35 -22.80
CA TYR A 22 -2.84 10.66 -23.24
C TYR A 22 -3.67 11.34 -22.14
N LEU A 23 -3.53 10.93 -20.88
CA LEU A 23 -4.19 11.58 -19.75
C LEU A 23 -3.72 13.03 -19.54
N GLU A 24 -2.45 13.31 -19.81
CA GLU A 24 -1.87 14.65 -19.67
C GLU A 24 -2.25 15.59 -20.82
N THR A 25 -2.28 15.07 -22.05
CA THR A 25 -2.40 15.91 -23.26
C THR A 25 -3.77 15.86 -23.92
N GLY A 26 -4.52 14.77 -23.74
CA GLY A 26 -5.74 14.50 -24.50
C GLY A 26 -5.51 14.18 -25.99
N GLU A 27 -4.25 14.08 -26.43
CA GLU A 27 -3.89 13.89 -27.83
C GLU A 27 -3.41 12.47 -28.12
N PRO A 28 -3.70 11.91 -29.34
CA PRO A 28 -3.21 10.61 -29.74
C PRO A 28 -1.67 10.54 -29.74
N VAL A 29 -1.12 9.51 -29.13
CA VAL A 29 0.30 9.37 -28.82
C VAL A 29 1.06 8.65 -29.94
N GLY A 30 2.12 9.27 -30.45
CA GLY A 30 2.99 8.70 -31.49
C GLY A 30 4.21 7.97 -30.93
N SER A 31 4.77 7.01 -31.70
CA SER A 31 5.98 6.27 -31.28
C SER A 31 7.20 7.15 -31.02
N ARG A 32 7.31 8.32 -31.66
CA ARG A 32 8.37 9.30 -31.40
C ARG A 32 8.21 10.01 -30.05
N THR A 33 6.98 10.23 -29.63
CA THR A 33 6.68 10.78 -28.30
C THR A 33 7.10 9.80 -27.23
N ILE A 34 6.69 8.54 -27.37
CA ILE A 34 7.04 7.48 -26.41
C ILE A 34 8.56 7.26 -26.34
N SER A 35 9.28 7.30 -27.46
CA SER A 35 10.75 7.13 -27.44
C SER A 35 11.50 8.23 -26.67
N LYS A 36 10.88 9.38 -26.46
CA LYS A 36 11.44 10.48 -25.65
C LYS A 36 10.99 10.43 -24.18
N TYR A 37 9.84 9.82 -23.93
CA TYR A 37 9.18 9.79 -22.62
C TYR A 37 9.61 8.61 -21.74
N THR A 38 10.20 7.58 -22.36
CA THR A 38 10.57 6.36 -21.65
C THR A 38 12.09 6.14 -21.67
N ASP A 39 12.65 5.77 -20.50
CA ASP A 39 14.05 5.33 -20.37
C ASP A 39 14.31 3.94 -20.99
N LEU A 40 13.40 3.49 -21.86
CA LEU A 40 13.48 2.16 -22.47
C LEU A 40 14.63 2.00 -23.48
N ASN A 41 15.29 3.08 -23.87
CA ASN A 41 16.37 3.11 -24.88
C ASN A 41 15.98 2.38 -26.19
N LEU A 42 14.70 2.44 -26.58
CA LEU A 42 14.18 1.80 -27.78
C LEU A 42 14.06 2.77 -28.94
N SER A 43 14.33 2.27 -30.15
CA SER A 43 14.08 3.06 -31.36
C SER A 43 12.58 3.28 -31.59
N SER A 44 12.22 4.42 -32.21
CA SER A 44 10.82 4.69 -32.56
C SER A 44 10.21 3.62 -33.49
N ALA A 45 11.05 2.89 -34.24
CA ALA A 45 10.62 1.76 -35.09
C ALA A 45 10.22 0.56 -34.22
N THR A 46 11.04 0.22 -33.22
CA THR A 46 10.72 -0.85 -32.27
C THR A 46 9.44 -0.53 -31.49
N ILE A 47 9.32 0.70 -30.98
CA ILE A 47 8.10 1.15 -30.28
C ILE A 47 6.88 1.04 -31.17
N ARG A 48 6.99 1.39 -32.45
CA ARG A 48 5.88 1.26 -33.41
C ARG A 48 5.42 -0.18 -33.57
N ASN A 49 6.34 -1.14 -33.62
CA ASN A 49 6.00 -2.56 -33.68
C ASN A 49 5.28 -3.03 -32.41
N GLU A 50 5.79 -2.67 -31.24
CA GLU A 50 5.11 -2.99 -29.97
C GLU A 50 3.73 -2.32 -29.85
N MET A 51 3.57 -1.10 -30.40
CA MET A 51 2.26 -0.45 -30.48
C MET A 51 1.31 -1.17 -31.43
N ALA A 52 1.80 -1.74 -32.55
CA ALA A 52 0.98 -2.54 -33.44
C ALA A 52 0.49 -3.82 -32.76
N ASP A 53 1.36 -4.49 -32.01
CA ASP A 53 0.97 -5.66 -31.23
C ASP A 53 -0.08 -5.30 -30.14
N LEU A 54 0.12 -4.19 -29.43
CA LEU A 54 -0.84 -3.71 -28.42
C LEU A 54 -2.20 -3.36 -29.04
N GLU A 55 -2.20 -2.84 -30.27
CA GLU A 55 -3.42 -2.57 -31.03
C GLU A 55 -4.12 -3.87 -31.45
N GLU A 56 -3.38 -4.87 -31.93
CA GLU A 56 -3.91 -6.19 -32.28
C GLU A 56 -4.50 -6.89 -31.05
N MET A 57 -3.85 -6.75 -29.90
CA MET A 57 -4.34 -7.24 -28.61
C MET A 57 -5.53 -6.44 -28.06
N GLY A 58 -5.87 -5.29 -28.67
CA GLY A 58 -7.01 -4.46 -28.31
C GLY A 58 -6.80 -3.54 -27.11
N TYR A 59 -5.56 -3.30 -26.66
CA TYR A 59 -5.27 -2.38 -25.55
C TYR A 59 -5.18 -0.93 -25.94
N ILE A 60 -4.87 -0.65 -27.22
CA ILE A 60 -4.86 0.69 -27.79
C ILE A 60 -5.60 0.67 -29.13
N ILE A 61 -6.04 1.83 -29.60
CA ILE A 61 -6.73 2.00 -30.89
C ILE A 61 -6.15 3.18 -31.67
N GLN A 62 -6.21 3.10 -32.98
CA GLN A 62 -5.88 4.21 -33.85
C GLN A 62 -7.17 4.94 -34.28
N PRO A 63 -7.42 6.18 -33.84
CA PRO A 63 -8.66 6.87 -34.15
C PRO A 63 -8.77 7.25 -35.62
N HIS A 64 -7.65 7.53 -36.29
CA HIS A 64 -7.58 7.88 -37.72
C HIS A 64 -6.27 7.40 -38.33
N THR A 65 -6.26 7.17 -39.66
CA THR A 65 -5.13 6.57 -40.40
C THR A 65 -3.78 7.28 -40.22
N SER A 66 -3.78 8.58 -39.94
CA SER A 66 -2.58 9.40 -39.72
C SER A 66 -2.35 9.78 -38.26
N ALA A 67 -3.24 9.36 -37.35
CA ALA A 67 -3.13 9.69 -35.94
C ALA A 67 -2.19 8.75 -35.21
N GLY A 68 -1.76 9.19 -34.00
CA GLY A 68 -1.13 8.30 -33.00
C GLY A 68 -2.11 7.24 -32.48
N ARG A 69 -1.83 6.71 -31.32
CA ARG A 69 -2.68 5.73 -30.64
C ARG A 69 -3.29 6.34 -29.39
N ILE A 70 -4.49 5.91 -29.06
CA ILE A 70 -5.17 6.24 -27.81
C ILE A 70 -5.48 4.95 -27.04
N PRO A 71 -5.57 5.00 -25.71
CA PRO A 71 -5.95 3.84 -24.92
C PRO A 71 -7.38 3.39 -25.23
N SER A 72 -7.62 2.08 -25.23
CA SER A 72 -8.95 1.50 -25.25
C SER A 72 -9.47 1.29 -23.82
N ASP A 73 -10.76 0.96 -23.66
CA ASP A 73 -11.34 0.58 -22.37
C ASP A 73 -10.58 -0.61 -21.74
N LYS A 74 -10.14 -1.57 -22.57
CA LYS A 74 -9.33 -2.69 -22.14
C LYS A 74 -7.96 -2.24 -21.63
N GLY A 75 -7.34 -1.28 -22.30
CA GLY A 75 -6.07 -0.69 -21.90
C GLY A 75 -6.17 0.03 -20.56
N TYR A 76 -7.22 0.84 -20.36
CA TYR A 76 -7.44 1.52 -19.09
C TYR A 76 -7.70 0.56 -17.95
N ARG A 77 -8.47 -0.53 -18.15
CA ARG A 77 -8.71 -1.53 -17.12
C ARG A 77 -7.40 -2.18 -16.66
N LEU A 78 -6.59 -2.62 -17.59
CA LEU A 78 -5.29 -3.21 -17.27
C LEU A 78 -4.40 -2.23 -16.50
N TYR A 79 -4.38 -0.97 -16.90
CA TYR A 79 -3.63 0.08 -16.21
C TYR A 79 -4.09 0.29 -14.76
N VAL A 80 -5.39 0.33 -14.53
CA VAL A 80 -5.95 0.45 -13.18
C VAL A 80 -5.61 -0.79 -12.33
N ASP A 81 -5.74 -1.99 -12.90
CA ASP A 81 -5.40 -3.23 -12.20
C ASP A 81 -3.93 -3.24 -11.76
N MET A 82 -3.01 -2.81 -12.64
CA MET A 82 -1.59 -2.67 -12.30
C MET A 82 -1.33 -1.67 -11.17
N LEU A 83 -1.99 -0.50 -11.21
CA LEU A 83 -1.88 0.51 -10.14
C LEU A 83 -2.41 -0.01 -8.80
N MET A 84 -3.48 -0.79 -8.82
CA MET A 84 -4.05 -1.40 -7.62
C MET A 84 -3.10 -2.44 -7.01
N GLU A 85 -2.51 -3.30 -7.83
CA GLU A 85 -1.51 -4.29 -7.39
C GLU A 85 -0.28 -3.62 -6.78
N GLU A 86 0.25 -2.56 -7.42
CA GLU A 86 1.38 -1.78 -6.90
C GLU A 86 1.07 -1.15 -5.54
N LYS A 87 -0.14 -0.57 -5.39
CA LYS A 87 -0.58 0.02 -4.13
C LYS A 87 -0.81 -1.01 -3.03
N GLU A 88 -1.32 -2.18 -3.37
CA GLU A 88 -1.48 -3.26 -2.41
C GLU A 88 -0.13 -3.77 -1.90
N GLN A 89 0.87 -3.89 -2.78
CA GLN A 89 2.23 -4.22 -2.38
C GLN A 89 2.84 -3.17 -1.45
N GLU A 90 2.75 -1.87 -1.79
CA GLU A 90 3.22 -0.78 -0.93
C GLU A 90 2.57 -0.82 0.47
N LEU A 91 1.27 -1.08 0.54
CA LEU A 91 0.55 -1.19 1.81
C LEU A 91 1.02 -2.37 2.65
N ASN A 92 1.23 -3.53 2.03
CA ASN A 92 1.74 -4.72 2.71
C ASN A 92 3.17 -4.49 3.25
N GLU A 93 4.06 -3.91 2.45
CA GLU A 93 5.41 -3.56 2.89
C GLU A 93 5.40 -2.56 4.06
N MET A 94 4.51 -1.56 4.01
CA MET A 94 4.34 -0.59 5.10
C MET A 94 3.84 -1.27 6.38
N GLN A 95 2.91 -2.20 6.26
CA GLN A 95 2.38 -2.97 7.38
C GLN A 95 3.45 -3.83 8.03
N ASP A 96 4.25 -4.55 7.23
CA ASP A 96 5.36 -5.37 7.71
C ASP A 96 6.43 -4.53 8.44
N GLN A 97 6.77 -3.35 7.90
CA GLN A 97 7.69 -2.43 8.56
C GLN A 97 7.15 -1.91 9.90
N MET A 98 5.83 -1.67 10.00
CA MET A 98 5.22 -1.26 11.27
C MET A 98 5.26 -2.36 12.32
N LEU A 99 4.99 -3.61 11.93
CA LEU A 99 5.06 -4.78 12.81
C LEU A 99 6.49 -4.99 13.33
N ASP A 100 7.50 -4.93 12.45
CA ASP A 100 8.92 -5.07 12.84
C ASP A 100 9.35 -3.97 13.83
N LYS A 101 8.88 -2.74 13.66
CA LYS A 101 9.13 -1.65 14.62
C LYS A 101 8.46 -1.87 15.96
N ALA A 102 7.24 -2.42 15.98
CA ALA A 102 6.52 -2.73 17.22
C ALA A 102 7.23 -3.83 18.01
N ASP A 103 7.68 -4.88 17.34
CA ASP A 103 8.44 -5.98 17.97
C ASP A 103 9.78 -5.50 18.56
N LYS A 104 10.49 -4.64 17.83
CA LYS A 104 11.74 -4.02 18.32
C LYS A 104 11.50 -3.16 19.56
N MET A 105 10.39 -2.42 19.63
CA MET A 105 10.05 -1.61 20.80
C MET A 105 9.77 -2.49 22.01
N ASP A 106 9.03 -3.59 21.84
CA ASP A 106 8.75 -4.54 22.94
C ASP A 106 10.04 -5.17 23.48
N GLN A 107 10.98 -5.56 22.60
CA GLN A 107 12.29 -6.06 22.98
C GLN A 107 13.11 -5.04 23.77
N LEU A 108 13.13 -3.78 23.33
CA LEU A 108 13.83 -2.71 24.04
C LEU A 108 13.25 -2.46 25.43
N LEU A 109 11.95 -2.47 25.58
CA LEU A 109 11.28 -2.28 26.86
C LEU A 109 11.55 -3.43 27.82
N LYS A 110 11.56 -4.68 27.32
CA LYS A 110 11.96 -5.86 28.11
C LYS A 110 13.41 -5.76 28.58
N GLN A 111 14.32 -5.32 27.71
CA GLN A 111 15.73 -5.12 28.09
C GLN A 111 15.88 -4.00 29.13
N ALA A 112 15.21 -2.88 28.98
CA ALA A 112 15.22 -1.77 29.90
C ALA A 112 14.70 -2.20 31.27
N ALA A 113 13.59 -2.94 31.35
CA ALA A 113 13.05 -3.49 32.58
C ALA A 113 14.06 -4.40 33.26
N LYS A 114 14.73 -5.27 32.52
CA LYS A 114 15.76 -6.17 33.05
C LYS A 114 16.96 -5.42 33.64
N VAL A 115 17.47 -4.43 32.94
CA VAL A 115 18.59 -3.60 33.40
C VAL A 115 18.23 -2.84 34.68
N LEU A 116 17.03 -2.24 34.73
CA LEU A 116 16.56 -1.53 35.92
C LEU A 116 16.40 -2.47 37.11
N ALA A 117 15.77 -3.62 36.93
CA ALA A 117 15.61 -4.61 38.00
C ALA A 117 16.98 -5.09 38.57
N THR A 118 17.94 -5.34 37.68
CA THR A 118 19.28 -5.80 38.09
C THR A 118 20.07 -4.73 38.85
N ASN A 119 19.98 -3.46 38.42
CA ASN A 119 20.76 -2.38 39.02
C ASN A 119 20.16 -1.82 40.32
N THR A 120 18.84 -1.92 40.47
CA THR A 120 18.14 -1.36 41.65
C THR A 120 17.79 -2.38 42.71
N ASN A 121 17.88 -3.68 42.41
CA ASN A 121 17.35 -4.79 43.25
C ASN A 121 15.84 -4.69 43.55
N TYR A 122 15.10 -3.91 42.77
CA TYR A 122 13.65 -3.81 42.86
C TYR A 122 12.96 -4.53 41.70
N ALA A 123 11.75 -5.03 41.94
CA ALA A 123 10.90 -5.52 40.86
C ALA A 123 10.49 -4.34 39.97
N THR A 124 10.78 -4.46 38.70
CA THR A 124 10.48 -3.41 37.71
C THR A 124 9.44 -3.94 36.72
N MET A 125 8.36 -3.20 36.55
CA MET A 125 7.32 -3.47 35.56
C MET A 125 7.34 -2.37 34.53
N VAL A 126 7.48 -2.73 33.26
CA VAL A 126 7.34 -1.82 32.13
C VAL A 126 6.16 -2.28 31.29
N SER A 127 5.16 -1.44 31.15
CA SER A 127 4.02 -1.71 30.25
C SER A 127 4.11 -0.84 29.01
N THR A 128 3.93 -1.45 27.86
CA THR A 128 3.59 -0.70 26.65
C THR A 128 2.14 -0.28 26.73
N PRO A 129 1.76 0.91 26.22
CA PRO A 129 0.37 1.16 25.94
C PRO A 129 -0.03 0.16 24.83
N MET A 130 -0.68 -0.93 25.23
CA MET A 130 -1.28 -1.84 24.26
C MET A 130 -2.36 -1.05 23.53
N ASN A 131 -2.12 -0.80 22.25
CA ASN A 131 -3.12 -0.25 21.35
C ASN A 131 -4.11 -1.36 20.96
N ASN A 132 -4.53 -2.14 21.95
CA ASN A 132 -5.72 -2.94 21.81
C ASN A 132 -6.86 -1.96 21.68
N SER A 133 -7.65 -2.10 20.64
CA SER A 133 -8.95 -1.48 20.50
C SER A 133 -9.86 -1.96 21.65
N ASN A 134 -9.51 -1.57 22.88
CA ASN A 134 -10.28 -1.85 24.06
C ASN A 134 -11.62 -1.14 23.89
N LYS A 135 -12.63 -1.90 23.51
CA LYS A 135 -13.98 -1.35 23.42
C LYS A 135 -14.42 -0.99 24.83
N ILE A 136 -14.74 0.26 25.06
CA ILE A 136 -15.37 0.69 26.30
C ILE A 136 -16.69 -0.06 26.40
N LYS A 137 -16.84 -0.84 27.46
CA LYS A 137 -18.06 -1.59 27.72
C LYS A 137 -19.15 -0.68 28.29
N PHE A 138 -18.79 0.11 29.27
CA PHE A 138 -19.64 1.18 29.81
C PHE A 138 -18.82 2.17 30.62
N ILE A 139 -19.38 3.36 30.79
CA ILE A 139 -18.89 4.41 31.68
C ILE A 139 -19.99 4.66 32.69
N GLN A 140 -19.66 4.62 33.96
CA GLN A 140 -20.57 4.97 35.04
C GLN A 140 -20.01 6.19 35.78
N LEU A 141 -20.82 7.23 35.86
CA LEU A 141 -20.53 8.42 36.68
C LEU A 141 -21.32 8.31 37.98
N SER A 142 -20.65 8.54 39.09
CA SER A 142 -21.27 8.57 40.40
C SER A 142 -20.82 9.83 41.16
N MET A 143 -21.78 10.60 41.62
CA MET A 143 -21.54 11.79 42.45
C MET A 143 -21.20 11.32 43.88
N VAL A 144 -20.09 11.81 44.43
CA VAL A 144 -19.64 11.49 45.78
C VAL A 144 -20.10 12.54 46.73
N ASP A 145 -19.96 13.79 46.34
CA ASP A 145 -20.50 14.99 47.03
C ASP A 145 -20.77 16.10 46.00
N GLU A 146 -21.07 17.34 46.45
CA GLU A 146 -21.41 18.48 45.58
C GLU A 146 -20.23 18.94 44.72
N GLU A 147 -18.98 18.57 45.04
CA GLU A 147 -17.76 18.98 44.33
C GLU A 147 -16.97 17.83 43.71
N GLN A 148 -17.33 16.57 43.98
CA GLN A 148 -16.55 15.39 43.55
C GLN A 148 -17.42 14.37 42.83
N GLU A 149 -16.96 14.00 41.62
CA GLU A 149 -17.53 12.91 40.82
C GLU A 149 -16.49 11.80 40.59
N ILE A 150 -16.93 10.56 40.63
CA ILE A 150 -16.13 9.39 40.26
C ILE A 150 -16.62 8.86 38.92
N ALA A 151 -15.70 8.71 37.97
CA ALA A 151 -15.93 8.04 36.71
C ALA A 151 -15.33 6.61 36.74
N VAL A 152 -16.18 5.60 36.63
CA VAL A 152 -15.76 4.21 36.47
C VAL A 152 -15.83 3.83 35.00
N ILE A 153 -14.68 3.57 34.38
CA ILE A 153 -14.58 3.15 32.98
C ILE A 153 -14.24 1.67 32.91
N VAL A 154 -15.16 0.86 32.40
CA VAL A 154 -14.94 -0.57 32.21
C VAL A 154 -14.57 -0.85 30.77
N LEU A 155 -13.36 -1.40 30.58
CA LEU A 155 -12.81 -1.81 29.31
C LEU A 155 -12.94 -3.32 29.14
N LEU A 156 -13.27 -3.78 27.94
CA LEU A 156 -13.14 -5.19 27.59
C LEU A 156 -11.69 -5.44 27.19
N SER A 157 -10.90 -5.99 28.12
CA SER A 157 -9.58 -6.54 27.79
C SER A 157 -9.69 -8.06 27.70
N LEU A 158 -9.19 -8.64 26.61
CA LEU A 158 -8.91 -10.08 26.56
C LEU A 158 -7.62 -10.32 27.34
N ILE A 159 -7.77 -10.75 28.61
CA ILE A 159 -6.62 -11.23 29.40
C ILE A 159 -6.40 -12.68 28.98
N HIS A 160 -5.31 -12.97 28.26
CA HIS A 160 -4.79 -14.31 28.14
C HIS A 160 -4.12 -14.66 29.47
N ILE A 161 -4.78 -15.48 30.29
CA ILE A 161 -4.16 -16.13 31.42
C ILE A 161 -3.50 -17.39 30.85
N SER A 162 -2.18 -17.38 30.71
CA SER A 162 -1.42 -18.61 30.54
C SER A 162 -1.17 -19.19 31.94
N GLU A 163 -1.74 -20.37 32.21
CA GLU A 163 -1.43 -21.12 33.41
C GLU A 163 0.03 -21.61 33.34
N PRO A 164 0.80 -21.56 34.45
CA PRO A 164 2.12 -22.14 34.49
C PRO A 164 2.01 -23.67 34.52
N THR A 165 2.65 -24.33 33.54
CA THR A 165 2.96 -25.77 33.59
C THR A 165 4.17 -25.99 34.45
#